data_94ba585621e8454490dd72eea2c7d6df
#
_entry.id   94ba585621e8454490dd72eea2c7d6df
#
_cell.length_a   1.000
_cell.length_b   1.000
_cell.length_c   1.000
_cell.angle_alpha   90.00
_cell.angle_beta   90.00
_cell.angle_gamma   90.00
#
_symmetry.space_group_name_H-M   'P 1'
#
loop_
_entity.id
_entity.type
_entity.pdbx_description
1 polymer ?
#
loop_
_entity_poly.entity_id
_entity_poly.type
_entity_poly.pdbx_seq_one_letter_code
_entity_poly.pdbx_strand_id
1 'polypeptide(L)'
;MRCFDGHCDTLARCMATGEGLRQNTGHVDLARCAALGQHAQIFAVFANSAAVNEPLYAIAQRQHALLERECARNADLVRRCRTARYVRAAWAAGKTAALLGIEGAELLDCNPRRLDDAAAWECVYVTLTWNHANALAGSHCDAPMQGLTAPGRDFVRALYAHRMLPDVSHLSEAAAWDVVRLGLGPVIASHANSRAVCAHTRNLSDDLFCAIRDSGGVVGLNLYTDFLGGDGMDAVVRHVEHLLDLGGDETLALGGDLDGCDTLGGGITGVQDYPTLYAALAARGYDSALLQALFSDNWLRVLPK
;
A
#
# COMPACT_ATOMS: atom_id res chain seq x y z
N MET A 1 1.41 -18.78 -9.24
CA MET A 1 1.67 -17.32 -9.33
C MET A 1 2.13 -16.86 -7.95
N ARG A 2 3.09 -15.94 -7.87
CA ARG A 2 3.34 -15.19 -6.64
C ARG A 2 2.57 -13.89 -6.73
N CYS A 3 1.98 -13.45 -5.62
CA CYS A 3 1.22 -12.21 -5.57
C CYS A 3 1.57 -11.47 -4.28
N PHE A 4 1.90 -10.20 -4.37
CA PHE A 4 2.17 -9.32 -3.24
C PHE A 4 1.41 -8.02 -3.45
N ASP A 5 0.39 -7.78 -2.64
CA ASP A 5 -0.38 -6.55 -2.64
C ASP A 5 0.08 -5.62 -1.52
N GLY A 6 0.38 -4.38 -1.89
CA GLY A 6 0.95 -3.35 -1.01
C GLY A 6 -0.03 -2.64 -0.11
N HIS A 7 -1.36 -2.79 -0.31
CA HIS A 7 -2.33 -2.02 0.49
C HIS A 7 -3.73 -2.64 0.52
N CYS A 8 -4.29 -2.76 1.72
CA CYS A 8 -5.72 -2.99 1.93
C CYS A 8 -6.18 -2.46 3.29
N ASP A 9 -7.48 -2.07 3.39
CA ASP A 9 -8.12 -1.54 4.60
C ASP A 9 -8.95 -2.57 5.36
N THR A 10 -8.67 -3.84 5.13
CA THR A 10 -9.43 -4.95 5.71
C THR A 10 -9.48 -4.93 7.25
N LEU A 11 -8.46 -4.37 7.92
CA LEU A 11 -8.48 -4.25 9.39
C LEU A 11 -9.56 -3.27 9.87
N ALA A 12 -9.67 -2.11 9.22
CA ALA A 12 -10.69 -1.11 9.54
C ALA A 12 -12.10 -1.69 9.27
N ARG A 13 -12.27 -2.37 8.12
CA ARG A 13 -13.50 -3.04 7.77
C ARG A 13 -13.88 -4.13 8.79
N CYS A 14 -12.97 -5.01 9.16
CA CYS A 14 -13.21 -6.07 10.15
C CYS A 14 -13.58 -5.48 11.52
N MET A 15 -12.99 -4.37 11.93
CA MET A 15 -13.39 -3.68 13.15
C MET A 15 -14.81 -3.12 13.07
N ALA A 16 -15.21 -2.57 11.93
CA ALA A 16 -16.54 -2.00 11.72
C ALA A 16 -17.63 -3.07 11.66
N THR A 17 -17.35 -4.22 11.04
CA THR A 17 -18.33 -5.31 10.84
C THR A 17 -18.33 -6.37 11.94
N GLY A 18 -17.25 -6.46 12.73
CA GLY A 18 -17.04 -7.55 13.69
C GLY A 18 -16.59 -8.87 13.06
N GLU A 19 -16.31 -8.88 11.75
CA GLU A 19 -15.79 -10.07 11.03
C GLU A 19 -14.31 -10.32 11.37
N GLY A 20 -13.84 -11.54 11.15
CA GLY A 20 -12.43 -11.93 11.29
C GLY A 20 -11.69 -11.96 9.96
N LEU A 21 -10.36 -12.18 10.02
CA LEU A 21 -9.55 -12.28 8.81
C LEU A 21 -9.61 -13.65 8.12
N ARG A 22 -10.03 -14.73 8.82
CA ARG A 22 -10.00 -16.07 8.21
C ARG A 22 -10.90 -16.17 6.98
N GLN A 23 -12.12 -15.69 7.12
CA GLN A 23 -13.13 -15.60 6.08
C GLN A 23 -14.08 -14.45 6.41
N ASN A 24 -14.35 -13.60 5.44
CA ASN A 24 -15.24 -12.44 5.59
C ASN A 24 -15.90 -12.07 4.26
N THR A 25 -16.79 -11.08 4.30
CA THR A 25 -17.54 -10.60 3.14
C THR A 25 -16.86 -9.43 2.41
N GLY A 26 -15.63 -9.05 2.82
CA GLY A 26 -14.83 -8.00 2.20
C GLY A 26 -14.04 -8.49 0.99
N HIS A 27 -13.14 -7.64 0.54
CA HIS A 27 -12.30 -7.94 -0.62
C HIS A 27 -11.14 -8.88 -0.29
N VAL A 28 -10.68 -8.92 0.97
CA VAL A 28 -9.51 -9.73 1.40
C VAL A 28 -9.87 -10.61 2.58
N ASP A 29 -9.61 -11.91 2.46
CA ASP A 29 -9.55 -12.83 3.59
C ASP A 29 -8.46 -13.91 3.40
N LEU A 30 -8.07 -14.55 4.50
CA LEU A 30 -6.96 -15.51 4.52
C LEU A 30 -7.24 -16.78 3.75
N ALA A 31 -8.51 -17.21 3.65
CA ALA A 31 -8.87 -18.41 2.90
C ALA A 31 -8.70 -18.18 1.40
N ARG A 32 -9.16 -17.02 0.87
CA ARG A 32 -8.96 -16.63 -0.53
C ARG A 32 -7.49 -16.33 -0.83
N CYS A 33 -6.77 -15.66 0.07
CA CYS A 33 -5.32 -15.46 -0.07
C CYS A 33 -4.56 -16.79 -0.15
N ALA A 34 -4.85 -17.74 0.72
CA ALA A 34 -4.22 -19.06 0.71
C ALA A 34 -4.51 -19.84 -0.58
N ALA A 35 -5.71 -19.69 -1.16
CA ALA A 35 -6.08 -20.31 -2.43
C ALA A 35 -5.26 -19.80 -3.63
N LEU A 36 -4.71 -18.58 -3.55
CA LEU A 36 -3.77 -18.03 -4.55
C LEU A 36 -2.39 -18.70 -4.48
N GLY A 37 -2.07 -19.38 -3.40
CA GLY A 37 -0.78 -20.02 -3.15
C GLY A 37 0.23 -19.08 -2.49
N GLN A 38 1.23 -18.58 -3.22
CA GLN A 38 2.24 -17.66 -2.66
C GLN A 38 1.71 -16.23 -2.64
N HIS A 39 1.00 -15.87 -1.58
CA HIS A 39 0.42 -14.54 -1.40
C HIS A 39 1.07 -13.77 -0.24
N ALA A 40 1.24 -12.46 -0.42
CA ALA A 40 1.61 -11.50 0.63
C ALA A 40 0.66 -10.29 0.55
N GLN A 41 0.25 -9.80 1.72
CA GLN A 41 -0.63 -8.65 1.85
C GLN A 41 -0.09 -7.69 2.90
N ILE A 42 0.00 -6.40 2.55
CA ILE A 42 0.17 -5.35 3.57
C ILE A 42 -1.23 -4.91 4.00
N PHE A 43 -1.52 -5.14 5.27
CA PHE A 43 -2.73 -4.66 5.93
C PHE A 43 -2.45 -3.28 6.50
N ALA A 44 -3.20 -2.28 6.06
CA ALA A 44 -3.09 -0.95 6.60
C ALA A 44 -3.86 -0.81 7.91
N VAL A 45 -3.26 -0.10 8.85
CA VAL A 45 -3.97 0.53 9.95
C VAL A 45 -4.48 1.86 9.43
N PHE A 46 -5.80 2.06 9.47
CA PHE A 46 -6.47 3.22 8.90
C PHE A 46 -7.62 3.70 9.78
N ALA A 47 -7.85 5.00 9.81
CA ALA A 47 -9.07 5.59 10.33
C ALA A 47 -9.34 6.95 9.67
N ASN A 48 -10.60 7.16 9.25
CA ASN A 48 -11.04 8.48 8.82
C ASN A 48 -11.19 9.39 10.04
N SER A 49 -10.23 10.30 10.22
CA SER A 49 -10.15 11.22 11.35
C SER A 49 -11.41 12.13 11.50
N ALA A 50 -12.09 12.41 10.39
CA ALA A 50 -13.32 13.21 10.39
C ALA A 50 -14.55 12.42 10.84
N ALA A 51 -14.50 11.09 10.83
CA ALA A 51 -15.63 10.22 11.14
C ALA A 51 -15.57 9.58 12.54
N VAL A 52 -14.45 9.72 13.25
CA VAL A 52 -14.25 9.09 14.57
C VAL A 52 -14.15 10.13 15.69
N ASN A 53 -14.70 9.80 16.86
CA ASN A 53 -14.71 10.67 18.05
C ASN A 53 -13.77 10.17 19.17
N GLU A 54 -12.76 9.37 18.82
CA GLU A 54 -11.81 8.81 19.77
C GLU A 54 -10.36 9.09 19.32
N PRO A 55 -9.37 8.98 20.22
CA PRO A 55 -7.97 9.19 19.86
C PRO A 55 -7.54 8.24 18.75
N LEU A 56 -7.00 8.77 17.65
CA LEU A 56 -6.57 7.99 16.47
C LEU A 56 -5.52 6.94 16.82
N TYR A 57 -4.60 7.26 17.73
CA TYR A 57 -3.60 6.32 18.20
C TYR A 57 -4.22 5.09 18.91
N ALA A 58 -5.31 5.28 19.66
CA ALA A 58 -6.03 4.16 20.28
C ALA A 58 -6.67 3.24 19.23
N ILE A 59 -7.15 3.81 18.12
CA ILE A 59 -7.65 3.02 16.98
C ILE A 59 -6.50 2.22 16.36
N ALA A 60 -5.34 2.87 16.14
CA ALA A 60 -4.16 2.21 15.60
C ALA A 60 -3.72 1.01 16.46
N GLN A 61 -3.68 1.18 17.78
CA GLN A 61 -3.36 0.09 18.72
C GLN A 61 -4.35 -1.07 18.61
N ARG A 62 -5.66 -0.79 18.47
CA ARG A 62 -6.67 -1.86 18.37
C ARG A 62 -6.61 -2.59 17.03
N GLN A 63 -6.36 -1.89 15.91
CA GLN A 63 -6.22 -2.54 14.61
C GLN A 63 -4.95 -3.40 14.55
N HIS A 64 -3.83 -2.90 15.10
CA HIS A 64 -2.64 -3.72 15.27
C HIS A 64 -2.93 -4.97 16.11
N ALA A 65 -3.56 -4.81 17.28
CA ALA A 65 -3.92 -5.94 18.14
C ALA A 65 -4.90 -6.92 17.45
N LEU A 66 -5.78 -6.42 16.58
CA LEU A 66 -6.63 -7.27 15.73
C LEU A 66 -5.78 -8.13 14.80
N LEU A 67 -4.84 -7.53 14.05
CA LEU A 67 -3.97 -8.26 13.14
C LEU A 67 -3.17 -9.35 13.87
N GLU A 68 -2.55 -9.03 15.00
CA GLU A 68 -1.78 -9.99 15.78
C GLU A 68 -2.65 -11.17 16.26
N ARG A 69 -3.84 -10.87 16.81
CA ARG A 69 -4.79 -11.87 17.27
C ARG A 69 -5.27 -12.77 16.13
N GLU A 70 -5.61 -12.18 14.99
CA GLU A 70 -6.11 -12.93 13.84
C GLU A 70 -4.99 -13.77 13.19
N CYS A 71 -3.77 -13.27 13.11
CA CYS A 71 -2.63 -14.07 12.65
C CYS A 71 -2.32 -15.23 13.59
N ALA A 72 -2.40 -15.02 14.91
CA ALA A 72 -2.20 -16.09 15.88
C ALA A 72 -3.30 -17.17 15.81
N ARG A 73 -4.57 -16.77 15.65
CA ARG A 73 -5.72 -17.69 15.51
C ARG A 73 -5.69 -18.52 14.22
N ASN A 74 -5.10 -17.95 13.17
CA ASN A 74 -5.07 -18.54 11.83
C ASN A 74 -3.63 -18.91 11.40
N ALA A 75 -2.81 -19.33 12.36
CA ALA A 75 -1.40 -19.66 12.11
C ALA A 75 -1.20 -20.84 11.14
N ASP A 76 -2.27 -21.57 10.83
CA ASP A 76 -2.33 -22.57 9.75
C ASP A 76 -2.28 -21.94 8.35
N LEU A 77 -2.86 -20.75 8.16
CA LEU A 77 -2.98 -20.05 6.86
C LEU A 77 -2.03 -18.88 6.68
N VAL A 78 -1.59 -18.22 7.77
CA VAL A 78 -0.91 -16.94 7.72
C VAL A 78 0.29 -16.87 8.66
N ARG A 79 1.26 -16.03 8.30
CA ARG A 79 2.42 -15.67 9.13
C ARG A 79 2.67 -14.17 9.09
N ARG A 80 2.89 -13.55 10.27
CA ARG A 80 3.39 -12.17 10.36
C ARG A 80 4.79 -12.09 9.77
N CYS A 81 5.01 -11.06 8.94
CA CYS A 81 6.26 -10.83 8.24
C CYS A 81 6.58 -9.33 8.20
N ARG A 82 7.87 -8.98 8.16
CA ARG A 82 8.36 -7.60 7.93
C ARG A 82 9.37 -7.53 6.80
N THR A 83 10.12 -8.60 6.58
CA THR A 83 11.24 -8.61 5.62
C THR A 83 10.98 -9.60 4.49
N ALA A 84 11.60 -9.37 3.33
CA ALA A 84 11.51 -10.28 2.18
C ALA A 84 11.91 -11.73 2.53
N ARG A 85 12.86 -11.91 3.45
CA ARG A 85 13.26 -13.23 3.94
C ARG A 85 12.10 -13.96 4.63
N TYR A 86 11.36 -13.26 5.49
CA TYR A 86 10.22 -13.85 6.20
C TYR A 86 9.03 -14.10 5.28
N VAL A 87 8.80 -13.21 4.29
CA VAL A 87 7.77 -13.43 3.24
C VAL A 87 8.08 -14.72 2.48
N ARG A 88 9.31 -14.89 1.96
CA ARG A 88 9.70 -16.12 1.26
C ARG A 88 9.59 -17.36 2.15
N ALA A 89 9.91 -17.26 3.44
CA ALA A 89 9.77 -18.36 4.38
C ALA A 89 8.29 -18.70 4.67
N ALA A 90 7.38 -17.73 4.70
CA ALA A 90 5.95 -17.94 4.79
C ALA A 90 5.44 -18.68 3.54
N TRP A 91 5.82 -18.23 2.35
CA TRP A 91 5.47 -18.88 1.09
C TRP A 91 5.97 -20.33 0.98
N ALA A 92 7.22 -20.57 1.41
CA ALA A 92 7.78 -21.92 1.45
C ALA A 92 7.03 -22.86 2.42
N ALA A 93 6.40 -22.29 3.45
CA ALA A 93 5.55 -23.01 4.39
C ALA A 93 4.06 -23.11 3.94
N GLY A 94 3.73 -22.67 2.71
CA GLY A 94 2.36 -22.67 2.19
C GLY A 94 1.42 -21.66 2.89
N LYS A 95 1.98 -20.58 3.44
CA LYS A 95 1.22 -19.58 4.21
C LYS A 95 1.24 -18.23 3.51
N THR A 96 0.14 -17.49 3.66
CA THR A 96 0.09 -16.05 3.35
C THR A 96 1.06 -15.28 4.26
N ALA A 97 1.80 -14.35 3.68
CA ALA A 97 2.61 -13.41 4.46
C ALA A 97 1.77 -12.16 4.78
N ALA A 98 1.54 -11.88 6.05
CA ALA A 98 0.85 -10.68 6.51
C ALA A 98 1.86 -9.64 6.99
N LEU A 99 1.85 -8.45 6.37
CA LEU A 99 2.67 -7.31 6.75
C LEU A 99 1.77 -6.18 7.27
N LEU A 100 2.35 -5.15 7.89
CA LEU A 100 1.63 -4.01 8.43
C LEU A 100 2.11 -2.72 7.77
N GLY A 101 1.17 -1.89 7.32
CA GLY A 101 1.35 -0.49 6.98
C GLY A 101 0.54 0.41 7.91
N ILE A 102 0.83 1.71 7.93
CA ILE A 102 0.03 2.71 8.62
C ILE A 102 -0.36 3.77 7.61
N GLU A 103 -1.65 3.99 7.42
CA GLU A 103 -2.18 4.99 6.50
C GLU A 103 -2.65 6.23 7.24
N GLY A 104 -1.79 7.26 7.20
CA GLY A 104 -1.95 8.51 7.90
C GLY A 104 -1.13 8.61 9.18
N ALA A 105 -0.10 9.47 9.19
CA ALA A 105 0.74 9.68 10.37
C ALA A 105 -0.01 10.30 11.55
N GLU A 106 -1.22 10.83 11.34
CA GLU A 106 -2.14 11.24 12.40
C GLU A 106 -2.52 10.09 13.34
N LEU A 107 -2.49 8.84 12.87
CA LEU A 107 -2.64 7.63 13.69
C LEU A 107 -1.49 7.43 14.69
N LEU A 108 -0.38 8.12 14.45
CA LEU A 108 0.80 8.20 15.34
C LEU A 108 0.91 9.59 15.99
N ASP A 109 -0.20 10.35 16.08
CA ASP A 109 -0.23 11.74 16.58
C ASP A 109 0.73 12.69 15.83
N CYS A 110 1.15 12.37 14.59
CA CYS A 110 2.23 13.05 13.85
C CYS A 110 3.53 13.17 14.68
N ASN A 111 3.75 12.29 15.62
CA ASN A 111 4.82 12.36 16.61
C ASN A 111 5.91 11.32 16.30
N PRO A 112 7.16 11.74 15.99
CA PRO A 112 8.24 10.81 15.65
C PRO A 112 8.58 9.83 16.78
N ARG A 113 8.26 10.12 18.06
CA ARG A 113 8.44 9.16 19.17
C ARG A 113 7.51 7.95 19.08
N ARG A 114 6.37 8.06 18.36
CA ARG A 114 5.46 6.93 18.12
C ARG A 114 6.01 5.96 17.06
N LEU A 115 7.08 6.32 16.38
CA LEU A 115 7.76 5.40 15.46
C LEU A 115 8.46 4.25 16.19
N ASP A 116 8.80 4.41 17.47
CA ASP A 116 9.26 3.29 18.31
C ASP A 116 8.15 2.23 18.45
N ASP A 117 6.90 2.65 18.65
CA ASP A 117 5.75 1.74 18.70
C ASP A 117 5.50 1.09 17.33
N ALA A 118 5.49 1.88 16.26
CA ALA A 118 5.31 1.37 14.89
C ALA A 118 6.42 0.36 14.50
N ALA A 119 7.65 0.59 14.94
CA ALA A 119 8.75 -0.36 14.74
C ALA A 119 8.57 -1.64 15.55
N ALA A 120 8.09 -1.55 16.80
CA ALA A 120 7.74 -2.69 17.62
C ALA A 120 6.56 -3.49 17.04
N TRP A 121 5.65 -2.84 16.32
CA TRP A 121 4.56 -3.47 15.55
C TRP A 121 5.02 -4.09 14.22
N GLU A 122 6.32 -4.03 13.92
CA GLU A 122 6.89 -4.50 12.66
C GLU A 122 6.28 -3.81 11.42
N CYS A 123 5.94 -2.53 11.53
CA CYS A 123 5.43 -1.71 10.43
C CYS A 123 6.48 -1.56 9.32
N VAL A 124 6.06 -1.65 8.06
CA VAL A 124 6.95 -1.55 6.89
C VAL A 124 6.94 -0.15 6.27
N TYR A 125 5.79 0.55 6.31
CA TYR A 125 5.68 1.92 5.81
C TYR A 125 4.68 2.75 6.63
N VAL A 126 4.82 4.07 6.54
CA VAL A 126 3.83 5.03 7.06
C VAL A 126 3.51 6.04 5.95
N THR A 127 2.23 6.15 5.60
CA THR A 127 1.71 7.22 4.75
C THR A 127 1.63 8.51 5.58
N LEU A 128 2.21 9.61 5.09
CA LEU A 128 2.36 10.81 5.92
C LEU A 128 1.03 11.53 6.20
N THR A 129 0.10 11.51 5.24
CA THR A 129 -1.27 12.05 5.40
C THR A 129 -2.26 11.06 4.80
N TRP A 130 -3.48 11.06 5.29
CA TRP A 130 -4.62 10.61 4.50
C TRP A 130 -5.18 11.78 3.67
N ASN A 131 -6.49 11.87 3.46
CA ASN A 131 -7.12 12.91 2.61
C ASN A 131 -7.04 14.33 3.19
N HIS A 132 -6.64 14.51 4.44
CA HIS A 132 -6.51 15.81 5.07
C HIS A 132 -5.07 16.17 5.37
N ALA A 133 -4.73 17.46 5.19
CA ALA A 133 -3.45 18.00 5.65
C ALA A 133 -3.32 17.83 7.17
N ASN A 134 -2.10 17.56 7.63
CA ASN A 134 -1.80 17.42 9.04
C ASN A 134 -0.55 18.24 9.44
N ALA A 135 -0.03 18.01 10.65
CA ALA A 135 1.14 18.75 11.13
C ALA A 135 2.42 18.48 10.30
N LEU A 136 2.46 17.43 9.47
CA LEU A 136 3.65 17.03 8.71
C LEU A 136 3.62 17.53 7.27
N ALA A 137 2.46 17.55 6.60
CA ALA A 137 2.35 17.79 5.17
C ALA A 137 0.95 18.21 4.72
N GLY A 138 0.87 18.78 3.51
CA GLY A 138 -0.37 18.91 2.76
C GLY A 138 -0.81 17.58 2.13
N SER A 139 -2.10 17.41 1.88
CA SER A 139 -2.67 16.27 1.16
C SER A 139 -3.15 16.65 -0.24
N HIS A 140 -3.48 15.66 -1.06
CA HIS A 140 -4.03 15.91 -2.40
C HIS A 140 -5.41 16.59 -2.39
N CYS A 141 -6.22 16.39 -1.32
CA CYS A 141 -7.53 17.00 -1.15
C CYS A 141 -7.47 18.34 -0.44
N ASP A 142 -6.57 18.46 0.54
CA ASP A 142 -6.50 19.58 1.45
C ASP A 142 -5.08 20.14 1.48
N ALA A 143 -4.93 21.47 1.28
CA ALA A 143 -3.65 22.16 1.13
C ALA A 143 -2.73 21.56 0.02
N PRO A 144 -3.20 21.40 -1.24
CA PRO A 144 -2.48 20.68 -2.31
C PRO A 144 -1.16 21.38 -2.71
N MET A 145 -0.97 22.64 -2.36
CA MET A 145 0.27 23.39 -2.62
C MET A 145 1.26 23.36 -1.44
N GLN A 146 0.86 22.80 -0.30
CA GLN A 146 1.71 22.72 0.88
C GLN A 146 2.65 21.52 0.77
N GLY A 147 3.95 21.76 0.84
CA GLY A 147 4.99 20.74 0.95
C GLY A 147 5.12 20.17 2.37
N LEU A 148 6.24 19.49 2.64
CA LEU A 148 6.59 19.06 3.99
C LEU A 148 6.83 20.27 4.91
N THR A 149 6.27 20.21 6.10
CA THR A 149 6.64 21.11 7.20
C THR A 149 8.06 20.77 7.73
N ALA A 150 8.62 21.57 8.61
CA ALA A 150 9.86 21.21 9.30
C ALA A 150 9.68 19.91 10.13
N PRO A 151 8.62 19.74 10.95
CA PRO A 151 8.31 18.46 11.60
C PRO A 151 8.13 17.30 10.60
N GLY A 152 7.54 17.55 9.42
CA GLY A 152 7.38 16.53 8.38
C GLY A 152 8.72 16.00 7.87
N ARG A 153 9.68 16.87 7.62
CA ARG A 153 11.04 16.49 7.23
C ARG A 153 11.74 15.66 8.30
N ASP A 154 11.57 16.04 9.56
CA ASP A 154 12.16 15.29 10.69
C ASP A 154 11.48 13.92 10.87
N PHE A 155 10.16 13.85 10.64
CA PHE A 155 9.42 12.58 10.68
C PHE A 155 9.89 11.63 9.57
N VAL A 156 10.11 12.11 8.34
CA VAL A 156 10.66 11.29 7.25
C VAL A 156 12.06 10.76 7.58
N ARG A 157 12.94 11.60 8.16
CA ARG A 157 14.26 11.14 8.62
C ARG A 157 14.14 10.04 9.68
N ALA A 158 13.20 10.20 10.62
CA ALA A 158 12.95 9.22 11.66
C ALA A 158 12.40 7.91 11.10
N LEU A 159 11.54 7.93 10.05
CA LEU A 159 11.10 6.71 9.36
C LEU A 159 12.27 5.88 8.85
N TYR A 160 13.21 6.50 8.12
CA TYR A 160 14.40 5.78 7.63
C TYR A 160 15.29 5.27 8.77
N ALA A 161 15.44 6.02 9.86
CA ALA A 161 16.19 5.57 11.04
C ALA A 161 15.58 4.31 11.67
N HIS A 162 14.25 4.16 11.61
CA HIS A 162 13.51 2.97 12.08
C HIS A 162 13.35 1.89 10.99
N ARG A 163 14.00 2.06 9.82
CA ARG A 163 13.89 1.16 8.67
C ARG A 163 12.44 0.96 8.20
N MET A 164 11.67 2.04 8.20
CA MET A 164 10.34 2.13 7.60
C MET A 164 10.41 3.02 6.36
N LEU A 165 9.56 2.74 5.37
CA LEU A 165 9.48 3.50 4.13
C LEU A 165 8.50 4.66 4.29
N PRO A 166 8.83 5.87 3.81
CA PRO A 166 7.83 6.91 3.64
C PRO A 166 6.95 6.57 2.45
N ASP A 167 5.63 6.58 2.67
CA ASP A 167 4.63 6.41 1.63
C ASP A 167 4.03 7.77 1.26
N VAL A 168 4.04 8.09 -0.03
CA VAL A 168 3.55 9.37 -0.56
C VAL A 168 2.12 9.27 -1.13
N SER A 169 1.47 8.13 -1.03
CA SER A 169 0.04 8.04 -1.30
C SER A 169 -0.71 9.09 -0.49
N HIS A 170 -1.74 9.72 -1.04
CA HIS A 170 -2.51 10.82 -0.45
C HIS A 170 -1.79 12.15 -0.24
N LEU A 171 -0.47 12.24 -0.33
CA LEU A 171 0.23 13.51 -0.18
C LEU A 171 -0.16 14.51 -1.28
N SER A 172 -0.02 15.79 -0.95
CA SER A 172 0.11 16.81 -1.99
C SER A 172 1.31 16.51 -2.87
N GLU A 173 1.27 16.88 -4.13
CA GLU A 173 2.42 16.70 -5.03
C GLU A 173 3.65 17.44 -4.54
N ALA A 174 3.46 18.64 -3.97
CA ALA A 174 4.54 19.42 -3.36
C ALA A 174 5.23 18.65 -2.21
N ALA A 175 4.45 18.02 -1.32
CA ALA A 175 4.99 17.23 -0.22
C ALA A 175 5.69 15.96 -0.71
N ALA A 176 5.13 15.26 -1.71
CA ALA A 176 5.74 14.08 -2.29
C ALA A 176 7.11 14.42 -2.93
N TRP A 177 7.22 15.53 -3.65
CA TRP A 177 8.50 16.02 -4.15
C TRP A 177 9.50 16.35 -3.04
N ASP A 178 9.03 16.94 -1.93
CA ASP A 178 9.90 17.22 -0.79
C ASP A 178 10.45 15.94 -0.17
N VAL A 179 9.62 14.85 -0.07
CA VAL A 179 10.09 13.53 0.40
C VAL A 179 11.18 12.98 -0.51
N VAL A 180 10.96 12.98 -1.83
CA VAL A 180 11.94 12.48 -2.81
C VAL A 180 13.24 13.29 -2.74
N ARG A 181 13.14 14.62 -2.68
CA ARG A 181 14.31 15.52 -2.63
C ARG A 181 15.16 15.39 -1.37
N LEU A 182 14.65 14.78 -0.29
CA LEU A 182 15.47 14.47 0.87
C LEU A 182 16.57 13.43 0.55
N GLY A 183 16.39 12.60 -0.49
CA GLY A 183 17.42 11.69 -0.99
C GLY A 183 17.90 10.65 0.03
N LEU A 184 17.06 10.23 0.97
CA LEU A 184 17.45 9.38 2.09
C LEU A 184 17.36 7.87 1.78
N GLY A 185 16.63 7.50 0.74
CA GLY A 185 16.40 6.11 0.34
C GLY A 185 15.15 5.94 -0.53
N PRO A 186 14.68 4.71 -0.74
CA PRO A 186 13.50 4.43 -1.54
C PRO A 186 12.25 5.12 -0.98
N VAL A 187 11.49 5.77 -1.85
CA VAL A 187 10.17 6.36 -1.57
C VAL A 187 9.12 5.47 -2.21
N ILE A 188 8.00 5.22 -1.55
CA ILE A 188 6.93 4.43 -2.15
C ILE A 188 5.64 5.24 -2.30
N ALA A 189 4.81 4.82 -3.26
CA ALA A 189 3.38 5.10 -3.27
C ALA A 189 2.66 3.75 -3.15
N SER A 190 2.13 3.45 -1.98
CA SER A 190 1.56 2.12 -1.69
C SER A 190 0.39 1.77 -2.61
N HIS A 191 -0.39 2.79 -3.04
CA HIS A 191 -1.54 2.65 -3.92
C HIS A 191 -1.80 3.95 -4.71
N ALA A 192 -1.32 4.02 -5.97
CA ALA A 192 -1.46 5.18 -6.84
C ALA A 192 -1.40 4.78 -8.33
N ASN A 193 -1.97 5.64 -9.20
CA ASN A 193 -2.04 5.42 -10.64
C ASN A 193 -1.37 6.58 -11.41
N SER A 194 -1.44 6.56 -12.76
CA SER A 194 -0.94 7.63 -13.62
C SER A 194 -1.97 8.75 -13.81
N ARG A 195 -1.56 9.98 -13.58
CA ARG A 195 -2.38 11.18 -13.84
C ARG A 195 -2.52 11.47 -15.33
N ALA A 196 -1.57 11.06 -16.14
CA ALA A 196 -1.65 11.18 -17.60
C ALA A 196 -2.77 10.32 -18.19
N VAL A 197 -3.06 9.15 -17.58
CA VAL A 197 -4.13 8.26 -17.99
C VAL A 197 -5.49 8.69 -17.43
N CYS A 198 -5.54 9.08 -16.16
CA CYS A 198 -6.74 9.60 -15.49
C CYS A 198 -6.37 10.83 -14.66
N ALA A 199 -6.89 12.00 -15.06
CA ALA A 199 -6.58 13.30 -14.46
C ALA A 199 -7.23 13.47 -13.07
N HIS A 200 -6.86 12.62 -12.13
CA HIS A 200 -7.28 12.70 -10.73
C HIS A 200 -6.12 13.15 -9.83
N THR A 201 -6.40 13.98 -8.82
CA THR A 201 -5.36 14.53 -7.92
C THR A 201 -4.64 13.46 -7.10
N ARG A 202 -5.25 12.31 -6.92
CA ARG A 202 -4.71 11.14 -6.23
C ARG A 202 -3.66 10.38 -7.05
N ASN A 203 -3.65 10.59 -8.38
CA ASN A 203 -2.73 9.96 -9.32
C ASN A 203 -1.43 10.76 -9.44
N LEU A 204 -0.34 10.06 -9.68
CA LEU A 204 1.00 10.63 -9.82
C LEU A 204 1.20 11.28 -11.19
N SER A 205 1.91 12.41 -11.22
CA SER A 205 2.48 12.90 -12.47
C SER A 205 3.60 11.98 -12.96
N ASP A 206 3.89 11.99 -14.25
CA ASP A 206 4.94 11.17 -14.86
C ASP A 206 6.31 11.49 -14.25
N ASP A 207 6.59 12.78 -14.02
CA ASP A 207 7.84 13.22 -13.39
C ASP A 207 7.97 12.69 -11.95
N LEU A 208 6.88 12.69 -11.16
CA LEU A 208 6.92 12.17 -9.80
C LEU A 208 7.06 10.65 -9.80
N PHE A 209 6.40 9.94 -10.71
CA PHE A 209 6.59 8.50 -10.88
C PHE A 209 8.06 8.18 -11.21
N CYS A 210 8.65 8.89 -12.18
CA CYS A 210 10.07 8.73 -12.52
C CYS A 210 10.99 9.01 -11.33
N ALA A 211 10.69 10.02 -10.54
CA ALA A 211 11.47 10.35 -9.34
C ALA A 211 11.38 9.27 -8.24
N ILE A 212 10.20 8.66 -8.06
CA ILE A 212 10.01 7.50 -7.16
C ILE A 212 10.82 6.30 -7.71
N ARG A 213 10.74 6.02 -9.00
CA ARG A 213 11.55 5.00 -9.69
C ARG A 213 13.05 5.21 -9.43
N ASP A 214 13.54 6.41 -9.68
CA ASP A 214 14.96 6.75 -9.56
C ASP A 214 15.45 6.74 -8.09
N SER A 215 14.55 6.87 -7.12
CA SER A 215 14.84 6.63 -5.70
C SER A 215 15.04 5.13 -5.37
N GLY A 216 14.75 4.23 -6.29
CA GLY A 216 14.67 2.79 -6.07
C GLY A 216 13.36 2.36 -5.40
N GLY A 217 12.33 3.16 -5.48
CA GLY A 217 11.02 2.95 -4.86
C GLY A 217 10.07 2.03 -5.61
N VAL A 218 8.82 1.99 -5.15
CA VAL A 218 7.74 1.18 -5.72
C VAL A 218 6.44 1.99 -5.74
N VAL A 219 5.64 1.79 -6.78
CA VAL A 219 4.29 2.33 -6.92
C VAL A 219 3.31 1.17 -7.05
N GLY A 220 2.42 1.02 -6.10
CA GLY A 220 1.34 0.03 -6.13
C GLY A 220 0.18 0.51 -7.01
N LEU A 221 -0.21 -0.28 -7.99
CA LEU A 221 -1.35 -0.02 -8.87
C LEU A 221 -2.65 -0.08 -8.06
N ASN A 222 -3.37 1.04 -7.99
CA ASN A 222 -4.65 1.16 -7.31
C ASN A 222 -5.79 0.69 -8.22
N LEU A 223 -6.75 -0.05 -7.67
CA LEU A 223 -7.86 -0.61 -8.44
C LEU A 223 -9.18 0.19 -8.31
N TYR A 224 -9.18 1.30 -7.58
CA TYR A 224 -10.37 2.14 -7.45
C TYR A 224 -10.77 2.77 -8.79
N THR A 225 -12.03 2.58 -9.19
CA THR A 225 -12.54 3.00 -10.51
C THR A 225 -12.39 4.49 -10.79
N ASP A 226 -12.51 5.36 -9.75
CA ASP A 226 -12.37 6.80 -9.93
C ASP A 226 -10.93 7.20 -10.27
N PHE A 227 -9.94 6.45 -9.77
CA PHE A 227 -8.53 6.70 -10.08
C PHE A 227 -8.08 6.03 -11.38
N LEU A 228 -8.81 5.00 -11.82
CA LEU A 228 -8.60 4.34 -13.10
C LEU A 228 -9.23 5.09 -14.28
N GLY A 229 -10.25 5.91 -14.02
CA GLY A 229 -11.04 6.56 -15.08
C GLY A 229 -11.88 5.57 -15.87
N GLY A 230 -12.34 4.50 -15.23
CA GLY A 230 -13.21 3.47 -15.78
C GLY A 230 -13.21 2.18 -14.97
N ASP A 231 -14.17 1.31 -15.22
CA ASP A 231 -14.43 0.08 -14.48
C ASP A 231 -13.93 -1.20 -15.18
N GLY A 232 -13.60 -1.13 -16.48
CA GLY A 232 -13.16 -2.27 -17.27
C GLY A 232 -11.67 -2.62 -17.09
N MET A 233 -11.28 -3.84 -17.47
CA MET A 233 -9.89 -4.30 -17.47
C MET A 233 -8.98 -3.39 -18.32
N ASP A 234 -9.47 -2.84 -19.42
CA ASP A 234 -8.71 -1.91 -20.25
C ASP A 234 -8.36 -0.61 -19.52
N ALA A 235 -9.17 -0.16 -18.56
CA ALA A 235 -8.81 0.99 -17.72
C ALA A 235 -7.59 0.67 -16.86
N VAL A 236 -7.57 -0.49 -16.22
CA VAL A 236 -6.43 -0.99 -15.42
C VAL A 236 -5.18 -1.13 -16.29
N VAL A 237 -5.32 -1.79 -17.46
CA VAL A 237 -4.20 -2.07 -18.37
C VAL A 237 -3.56 -0.78 -18.90
N ARG A 238 -4.35 0.26 -19.23
CA ARG A 238 -3.78 1.55 -19.70
C ARG A 238 -2.82 2.18 -18.68
N HIS A 239 -3.12 2.08 -17.39
CA HIS A 239 -2.20 2.57 -16.36
C HIS A 239 -0.92 1.75 -16.31
N VAL A 240 -1.03 0.42 -16.40
CA VAL A 240 0.13 -0.48 -16.44
C VAL A 240 1.02 -0.16 -17.64
N GLU A 241 0.44 -0.08 -18.86
CA GLU A 241 1.16 0.22 -20.10
C GLU A 241 1.88 1.56 -19.98
N HIS A 242 1.19 2.63 -19.57
CA HIS A 242 1.78 3.96 -19.45
C HIS A 242 2.95 4.00 -18.46
N LEU A 243 2.78 3.37 -17.28
CA LEU A 243 3.83 3.37 -16.25
C LEU A 243 5.02 2.48 -16.64
N LEU A 244 4.80 1.41 -17.42
CA LEU A 244 5.88 0.62 -18.01
C LEU A 244 6.62 1.39 -19.10
N ASP A 245 5.92 2.17 -19.95
CA ASP A 245 6.54 3.04 -20.94
C ASP A 245 7.47 4.10 -20.32
N LEU A 246 7.22 4.46 -19.06
CA LEU A 246 8.12 5.31 -18.25
C LEU A 246 9.28 4.54 -17.61
N GLY A 247 9.50 3.26 -17.94
CA GLY A 247 10.56 2.41 -17.38
C GLY A 247 10.22 1.87 -15.99
N GLY A 248 8.95 1.54 -15.77
CA GLY A 248 8.43 1.09 -14.49
C GLY A 248 8.63 -0.39 -14.15
N ASP A 249 9.42 -1.14 -14.91
CA ASP A 249 9.59 -2.60 -14.78
C ASP A 249 9.95 -3.05 -13.35
N GLU A 250 10.83 -2.30 -12.70
CA GLU A 250 11.25 -2.55 -11.31
C GLU A 250 10.49 -1.70 -10.27
N THR A 251 9.52 -0.87 -10.72
CA THR A 251 8.84 0.12 -9.87
C THR A 251 7.37 -0.18 -9.70
N LEU A 252 6.69 -0.57 -10.78
CA LEU A 252 5.27 -0.85 -10.72
C LEU A 252 5.00 -2.16 -9.98
N ALA A 253 4.02 -2.15 -9.08
CA ALA A 253 3.60 -3.30 -8.29
C ALA A 253 2.07 -3.30 -8.09
N LEU A 254 1.52 -4.20 -7.29
CA LEU A 254 0.11 -4.18 -6.87
C LEU A 254 -0.06 -3.36 -5.59
N GLY A 255 -1.11 -2.57 -5.53
CA GLY A 255 -1.55 -1.85 -4.35
C GLY A 255 -3.05 -1.59 -4.48
N GLY A 256 -3.82 -2.69 -4.43
CA GLY A 256 -5.20 -2.76 -4.92
C GLY A 256 -6.21 -1.86 -4.19
N ASP A 257 -5.87 -1.34 -3.02
CA ASP A 257 -6.75 -0.54 -2.17
C ASP A 257 -8.03 -1.31 -1.80
N LEU A 258 -7.84 -2.61 -1.63
CA LEU A 258 -8.93 -3.54 -1.31
C LEU A 258 -9.52 -3.22 0.06
N ASP A 259 -10.85 -3.22 0.14
CA ASP A 259 -11.62 -2.76 1.31
C ASP A 259 -11.50 -1.26 1.63
N GLY A 260 -10.65 -0.49 0.92
CA GLY A 260 -10.49 0.96 1.08
C GLY A 260 -11.31 1.79 0.09
N CYS A 261 -11.90 1.15 -0.92
CA CYS A 261 -12.73 1.81 -1.92
C CYS A 261 -14.04 1.04 -2.19
N ASP A 262 -15.05 1.77 -2.69
CA ASP A 262 -16.40 1.23 -2.90
C ASP A 262 -16.51 0.37 -4.16
N THR A 263 -15.67 0.63 -5.18
CA THR A 263 -15.73 -0.03 -6.47
C THR A 263 -14.34 -0.36 -7.00
N LEU A 264 -14.16 -1.59 -7.47
CA LEU A 264 -12.91 -2.07 -8.05
C LEU A 264 -13.03 -2.19 -9.58
N GLY A 265 -12.00 -1.76 -10.29
CA GLY A 265 -11.91 -1.89 -11.74
C GLY A 265 -11.50 -3.29 -12.20
N GLY A 266 -11.55 -3.50 -13.51
CA GLY A 266 -11.08 -4.74 -14.13
C GLY A 266 -12.00 -5.96 -13.92
N GLY A 267 -13.20 -5.76 -13.39
CA GLY A 267 -14.09 -6.87 -12.98
C GLY A 267 -13.59 -7.61 -11.77
N ILE A 268 -12.66 -7.00 -11.01
CA ILE A 268 -12.12 -7.55 -9.77
C ILE A 268 -13.13 -7.33 -8.64
N THR A 269 -13.38 -8.36 -7.84
CA THR A 269 -14.29 -8.31 -6.69
C THR A 269 -13.56 -8.59 -5.37
N GLY A 270 -12.29 -8.89 -5.44
CA GLY A 270 -11.42 -9.15 -4.30
C GLY A 270 -10.12 -9.83 -4.71
N VAL A 271 -9.35 -10.20 -3.72
CA VAL A 271 -8.00 -10.76 -3.88
C VAL A 271 -7.95 -12.01 -4.78
N GLN A 272 -9.03 -12.80 -4.80
CA GLN A 272 -9.14 -14.04 -5.61
C GLN A 272 -9.08 -13.78 -7.12
N ASP A 273 -9.33 -12.54 -7.58
CA ASP A 273 -9.41 -12.18 -9.00
C ASP A 273 -8.08 -11.65 -9.57
N TYR A 274 -7.00 -11.55 -8.78
CA TYR A 274 -5.67 -11.19 -9.28
C TYR A 274 -5.14 -12.10 -10.41
N PRO A 275 -5.47 -13.41 -10.48
CA PRO A 275 -5.17 -14.22 -11.66
C PRO A 275 -5.79 -13.71 -12.95
N THR A 276 -6.95 -13.05 -12.90
CA THR A 276 -7.61 -12.44 -14.06
C THR A 276 -6.80 -11.24 -14.59
N LEU A 277 -6.31 -10.39 -13.69
CA LEU A 277 -5.41 -9.28 -14.07
C LEU A 277 -4.09 -9.81 -14.64
N TYR A 278 -3.51 -10.84 -14.01
CA TYR A 278 -2.29 -11.48 -14.54
C TYR A 278 -2.51 -12.03 -15.95
N ALA A 279 -3.61 -12.73 -16.18
CA ALA A 279 -3.94 -13.29 -17.48
C ALA A 279 -4.19 -12.20 -18.54
N ALA A 280 -4.83 -11.10 -18.17
CA ALA A 280 -5.05 -9.96 -19.06
C ALA A 280 -3.74 -9.32 -19.54
N LEU A 281 -2.78 -9.15 -18.62
CA LEU A 281 -1.45 -8.61 -18.95
C LEU A 281 -0.63 -9.62 -19.78
N ALA A 282 -0.69 -10.91 -19.45
CA ALA A 282 -0.04 -11.96 -20.25
C ALA A 282 -0.58 -12.00 -21.69
N ALA A 283 -1.90 -11.81 -21.87
CA ALA A 283 -2.53 -11.74 -23.19
C ALA A 283 -2.10 -10.50 -24.00
N ARG A 284 -1.59 -9.43 -23.35
CA ARG A 284 -0.99 -8.25 -24.01
C ARG A 284 0.47 -8.51 -24.44
N GLY A 285 1.04 -9.68 -24.13
CA GLY A 285 2.38 -10.08 -24.54
C GLY A 285 3.48 -9.80 -23.52
N TYR A 286 3.13 -9.38 -22.29
CA TYR A 286 4.11 -9.23 -21.21
C TYR A 286 4.65 -10.61 -20.79
N ASP A 287 5.93 -10.72 -20.67
CA ASP A 287 6.59 -11.97 -20.32
C ASP A 287 6.44 -12.31 -18.82
N SER A 288 6.72 -13.56 -18.49
CA SER A 288 6.55 -14.05 -17.12
C SER A 288 7.52 -13.42 -16.12
N ALA A 289 8.67 -12.90 -16.55
CA ALA A 289 9.64 -12.28 -15.66
C ALA A 289 9.15 -10.89 -15.24
N LEU A 290 8.66 -10.08 -16.18
CA LEU A 290 8.04 -8.78 -15.90
C LEU A 290 6.78 -8.93 -15.06
N LEU A 291 5.90 -9.87 -15.40
CA LEU A 291 4.69 -10.12 -14.61
C LEU A 291 5.02 -10.57 -13.19
N GLN A 292 6.06 -11.36 -12.99
CA GLN A 292 6.49 -11.73 -11.65
C GLN A 292 7.09 -10.55 -10.88
N ALA A 293 7.84 -9.66 -11.53
CA ALA A 293 8.34 -8.43 -10.94
C ALA A 293 7.16 -7.58 -10.42
N LEU A 294 6.17 -7.33 -11.29
CA LEU A 294 4.98 -6.53 -11.02
C LEU A 294 4.12 -7.13 -9.89
N PHE A 295 3.88 -8.44 -9.95
CA PHE A 295 3.00 -9.12 -9.00
C PHE A 295 3.67 -9.46 -7.67
N SER A 296 5.01 -9.38 -7.55
CA SER A 296 5.65 -9.75 -6.28
C SER A 296 7.04 -9.16 -6.04
N ASP A 297 7.96 -9.24 -7.03
CA ASP A 297 9.38 -9.07 -6.72
C ASP A 297 9.74 -7.60 -6.46
N ASN A 298 9.00 -6.64 -7.05
CA ASN A 298 9.20 -5.21 -6.82
C ASN A 298 8.92 -4.84 -5.35
N TRP A 299 7.84 -5.35 -4.75
CA TRP A 299 7.61 -5.19 -3.31
C TRP A 299 8.70 -5.86 -2.47
N LEU A 300 9.09 -7.10 -2.81
CA LEU A 300 10.12 -7.81 -2.06
C LEU A 300 11.47 -7.08 -2.05
N ARG A 301 11.78 -6.32 -3.10
CA ARG A 301 13.03 -5.56 -3.25
C ARG A 301 13.13 -4.42 -2.25
N VAL A 302 12.04 -3.71 -1.98
CA VAL A 302 12.03 -2.51 -1.12
C VAL A 302 11.80 -2.82 0.36
N LEU A 303 11.37 -4.03 0.70
CA LEU A 303 11.20 -4.41 2.10
C LEU A 303 12.50 -4.31 2.90
N PRO A 304 12.43 -4.02 4.21
CA PRO A 304 13.59 -4.07 5.11
C PRO A 304 14.37 -5.38 4.98
N LYS A 305 15.71 -5.28 5.08
CA LYS A 305 16.62 -6.43 5.02
C LYS A 305 16.82 -7.06 6.39
#